data_886856083da96a116ccb7399b8568507
#
_entry.id   886856083da96a116ccb7399b8568507
#
_cell.length_a   1.000
_cell.length_b   1.000
_cell.length_c   1.000
_cell.angle_alpha   90.00
_cell.angle_beta   90.00
_cell.angle_gamma   90.00
#
_symmetry.space_group_name_H-M   'P 1'
#
loop_
_entity.id
_entity.type
_entity.pdbx_description
1 polymer ?
#
loop_
_entity_poly.entity_id
_entity_poly.type
_entity_poly.pdbx_seq_one_letter_code
_entity_poly.pdbx_strand_id
1 'polypeptide(L)'
;MIKSLLTCVAHPLAVTAIAATVAGSAQAGTLSIGHTTWVGYGTLYLARDLGYFKENGLTVELPVVEEAAMYMAAQASGKLSGSASTIDEVLKYRPQFCFKAVAALDDSHGGDGVLVGKDVKSLQELKGKAVAVNEGSTSQFWLSYLLKKHGMSMSDITVQNMTADDAATAFIAGRVPAAVTWEPHLSMVRAKQQGKVLIDSSSTPGVIVDVVALNCTVIEKQPEDVKALVAGLYKAVQYTKDHPQQAYKIMAEGVGGYLADPKELEAAAQGVRFYDQAMSEKLLGSPGKPGDSAPLIKLANETASELQGKPYNVSNDDLVDNRFVSPL
;
A
#
# COMPACT_ATOMS: atom_id res chain seq x y z
N MET A 1 -72.73 -71.21 4.85
CA MET A 1 -72.70 -69.75 4.90
C MET A 1 -71.65 -69.35 5.91
N ILE A 2 -70.43 -69.06 5.53
CA ILE A 2 -69.34 -68.58 6.40
C ILE A 2 -68.80 -67.29 5.80
N LYS A 3 -69.01 -66.18 6.50
CA LYS A 3 -68.49 -64.91 6.16
C LYS A 3 -67.05 -64.78 6.70
N SER A 4 -66.09 -64.64 5.79
CA SER A 4 -64.67 -64.33 6.09
C SER A 4 -64.51 -62.82 6.23
N LEU A 5 -64.04 -62.34 7.39
CA LEU A 5 -63.66 -61.00 7.67
C LEU A 5 -62.16 -60.86 7.34
N LEU A 6 -61.83 -60.05 6.31
CA LEU A 6 -60.45 -59.59 6.07
C LEU A 6 -60.18 -58.35 6.92
N THR A 7 -59.26 -58.44 7.81
CA THR A 7 -58.70 -57.33 8.59
C THR A 7 -57.51 -56.74 7.83
N CYS A 8 -57.65 -55.50 7.32
CA CYS A 8 -56.56 -54.71 6.76
C CYS A 8 -55.71 -54.12 7.91
N VAL A 9 -54.44 -54.55 7.99
CA VAL A 9 -53.43 -53.96 8.88
C VAL A 9 -52.75 -52.80 8.10
N ALA A 10 -53.03 -51.56 8.49
CA ALA A 10 -52.32 -50.38 7.97
C ALA A 10 -50.97 -50.23 8.70
N HIS A 11 -49.89 -50.30 7.95
CA HIS A 11 -48.54 -49.93 8.44
C HIS A 11 -48.34 -48.43 8.23
N PRO A 12 -47.90 -47.65 9.24
CA PRO A 12 -47.47 -46.27 9.03
C PRO A 12 -46.06 -46.25 8.41
N LEU A 13 -45.96 -45.73 7.21
CA LEU A 13 -44.68 -45.36 6.59
C LEU A 13 -44.14 -44.10 7.30
N ALA A 14 -43.08 -44.31 8.10
CA ALA A 14 -42.31 -43.20 8.66
C ALA A 14 -41.46 -42.59 7.54
N VAL A 15 -41.84 -41.41 7.06
CA VAL A 15 -41.05 -40.61 6.15
C VAL A 15 -39.98 -39.88 6.96
N THR A 16 -38.76 -40.40 6.96
CA THR A 16 -37.58 -39.71 7.53
C THR A 16 -37.16 -38.63 6.55
N ALA A 17 -37.48 -37.35 6.86
CA ALA A 17 -36.98 -36.21 6.15
C ALA A 17 -35.49 -36.04 6.49
N ILE A 18 -34.61 -36.38 5.53
CA ILE A 18 -33.18 -36.06 5.57
C ILE A 18 -33.07 -34.58 5.20
N ALA A 19 -32.88 -33.73 6.22
CA ALA A 19 -32.48 -32.34 6.03
C ALA A 19 -31.03 -32.33 5.49
N ALA A 20 -30.89 -32.23 4.17
CA ALA A 20 -29.58 -31.96 3.57
C ALA A 20 -29.18 -30.54 3.95
N THR A 21 -28.27 -30.39 4.93
CA THR A 21 -27.55 -29.17 5.18
C THR A 21 -26.68 -28.90 3.94
N VAL A 22 -27.15 -28.03 3.08
CA VAL A 22 -26.32 -27.43 2.02
C VAL A 22 -25.28 -26.57 2.76
N ALA A 23 -24.13 -27.14 3.05
CA ALA A 23 -22.94 -26.35 3.37
C ALA A 23 -22.64 -25.58 2.08
N GLY A 24 -23.09 -24.33 2.02
CA GLY A 24 -22.70 -23.42 0.98
C GLY A 24 -21.18 -23.33 1.05
N SER A 25 -20.49 -23.86 0.05
CA SER A 25 -19.08 -23.58 -0.15
C SER A 25 -18.97 -22.06 -0.33
N ALA A 26 -18.47 -21.36 0.69
CA ALA A 26 -18.12 -19.97 0.57
C ALA A 26 -17.18 -19.89 -0.64
N GLN A 27 -17.62 -19.26 -1.70
CA GLN A 27 -16.80 -19.06 -2.89
C GLN A 27 -15.62 -18.20 -2.46
N ALA A 28 -14.39 -18.70 -2.67
CA ALA A 28 -13.19 -17.96 -2.34
C ALA A 28 -13.22 -16.60 -3.02
N GLY A 29 -13.15 -15.52 -2.23
CA GLY A 29 -13.07 -14.15 -2.74
C GLY A 29 -11.76 -13.95 -3.49
N THR A 30 -11.75 -12.99 -4.42
CA THR A 30 -10.53 -12.56 -5.10
C THR A 30 -10.42 -11.05 -5.03
N LEU A 31 -9.27 -10.56 -4.54
CA LEU A 31 -8.92 -9.14 -4.54
C LEU A 31 -7.66 -8.93 -5.37
N SER A 32 -7.72 -7.99 -6.32
CA SER A 32 -6.58 -7.57 -7.12
C SER A 32 -6.09 -6.21 -6.62
N ILE A 33 -4.89 -6.16 -6.05
CA ILE A 33 -4.27 -4.98 -5.42
C ILE A 33 -3.10 -4.52 -6.28
N GLY A 34 -3.27 -3.40 -6.98
CA GLY A 34 -2.22 -2.79 -7.80
C GLY A 34 -1.22 -2.01 -6.95
N HIS A 35 0.05 -2.02 -7.34
CA HIS A 35 1.10 -1.28 -6.63
C HIS A 35 2.35 -1.05 -7.51
N THR A 36 3.22 -0.14 -7.10
CA THR A 36 4.58 0.02 -7.62
C THR A 36 5.54 -0.96 -6.93
N THR A 37 6.75 -1.10 -7.45
CA THR A 37 7.81 -1.83 -6.74
C THR A 37 8.27 -1.03 -5.52
N TRP A 38 7.93 -1.50 -4.35
CA TRP A 38 8.31 -0.95 -3.05
C TRP A 38 8.57 -2.06 -2.04
N VAL A 39 9.64 -1.92 -1.26
CA VAL A 39 10.04 -2.94 -0.28
C VAL A 39 8.98 -3.16 0.81
N GLY A 40 8.26 -2.12 1.21
CA GLY A 40 7.18 -2.19 2.20
C GLY A 40 6.02 -3.10 1.80
N TYR A 41 5.75 -3.21 0.49
CA TYR A 41 4.72 -4.12 -0.03
C TYR A 41 5.11 -5.59 -0.01
N GLY A 42 6.34 -5.91 0.39
CA GLY A 42 6.78 -7.30 0.61
C GLY A 42 5.90 -8.08 1.56
N THR A 43 5.26 -7.43 2.54
CA THR A 43 4.32 -8.07 3.47
C THR A 43 3.07 -8.62 2.79
N LEU A 44 2.60 -8.01 1.69
CA LEU A 44 1.50 -8.54 0.86
C LEU A 44 1.89 -9.87 0.20
N TYR A 45 3.09 -9.93 -0.36
CA TYR A 45 3.64 -11.14 -0.97
C TYR A 45 3.88 -12.22 0.08
N LEU A 46 4.45 -11.85 1.22
CA LEU A 46 4.67 -12.77 2.34
C LEU A 46 3.35 -13.40 2.82
N ALA A 47 2.30 -12.59 3.01
CA ALA A 47 0.99 -13.09 3.40
C ALA A 47 0.37 -14.02 2.35
N ARG A 48 0.53 -13.70 1.06
CA ARG A 48 0.06 -14.52 -0.06
C ARG A 48 0.79 -15.87 -0.08
N ASP A 49 2.12 -15.85 -0.03
CA ASP A 49 2.97 -17.03 -0.28
C ASP A 49 3.04 -17.96 0.93
N LEU A 50 2.84 -17.44 2.16
CA LEU A 50 2.61 -18.24 3.36
C LEU A 50 1.15 -18.74 3.49
N GLY A 51 0.26 -18.35 2.59
CA GLY A 51 -1.13 -18.80 2.56
C GLY A 51 -2.06 -18.11 3.57
N TYR A 52 -1.65 -17.02 4.22
CA TYR A 52 -2.44 -16.36 5.26
C TYR A 52 -3.75 -15.77 4.76
N PHE A 53 -3.80 -15.36 3.50
CA PHE A 53 -5.05 -14.97 2.86
C PHE A 53 -5.93 -16.20 2.57
N LYS A 54 -5.32 -17.25 2.02
CA LYS A 54 -6.01 -18.48 1.61
C LYS A 54 -6.61 -19.25 2.79
N GLU A 55 -6.00 -19.19 3.98
CA GLU A 55 -6.55 -19.77 5.21
C GLU A 55 -7.96 -19.24 5.51
N ASN A 56 -8.26 -17.99 5.08
CA ASN A 56 -9.55 -17.32 5.26
C ASN A 56 -10.38 -17.28 3.96
N GLY A 57 -10.06 -18.12 2.97
CA GLY A 57 -10.82 -18.24 1.74
C GLY A 57 -10.60 -17.07 0.75
N LEU A 58 -9.52 -16.29 0.89
CA LEU A 58 -9.21 -15.17 0.02
C LEU A 58 -8.04 -15.48 -0.91
N THR A 59 -8.19 -15.15 -2.19
CA THR A 59 -7.09 -15.06 -3.16
C THR A 59 -6.71 -13.60 -3.36
N VAL A 60 -5.41 -13.28 -3.29
CA VAL A 60 -4.91 -11.92 -3.54
C VAL A 60 -3.96 -11.94 -4.74
N GLU A 61 -4.30 -11.15 -5.74
CA GLU A 61 -3.46 -10.87 -6.91
C GLU A 61 -2.75 -9.53 -6.73
N LEU A 62 -1.47 -9.48 -7.08
CA LEU A 62 -0.58 -8.34 -6.84
C LEU A 62 0.07 -7.86 -8.16
N PRO A 63 -0.71 -7.25 -9.08
CA PRO A 63 -0.14 -6.72 -10.31
C PRO A 63 0.73 -5.48 -10.04
N VAL A 64 1.97 -5.52 -10.55
CA VAL A 64 2.90 -4.39 -10.48
C VAL A 64 2.63 -3.43 -11.60
N VAL A 65 2.45 -2.15 -11.28
CA VAL A 65 2.24 -1.04 -12.22
C VAL A 65 3.03 0.16 -11.71
N GLU A 66 4.16 0.47 -12.34
CA GLU A 66 5.12 1.46 -11.84
C GLU A 66 4.63 2.92 -11.91
N GLU A 67 3.59 3.19 -12.66
CA GLU A 67 3.02 4.55 -12.80
C GLU A 67 1.75 4.68 -11.94
N ALA A 68 1.80 5.55 -10.93
CA ALA A 68 0.69 5.76 -9.98
C ALA A 68 -0.63 6.12 -10.68
N ALA A 69 -0.61 6.98 -11.68
CA ALA A 69 -1.80 7.35 -12.42
C ALA A 69 -2.45 6.16 -13.14
N MET A 70 -1.65 5.17 -13.56
CA MET A 70 -2.17 3.99 -14.27
C MET A 70 -2.88 3.01 -13.34
N TYR A 71 -2.30 2.67 -12.18
CA TYR A 71 -3.00 1.77 -11.24
C TYR A 71 -4.20 2.45 -10.59
N MET A 72 -4.15 3.76 -10.34
CA MET A 72 -5.32 4.51 -9.87
C MET A 72 -6.46 4.55 -10.92
N ALA A 73 -6.14 4.70 -12.20
CA ALA A 73 -7.14 4.62 -13.27
C ALA A 73 -7.72 3.20 -13.41
N ALA A 74 -6.89 2.16 -13.25
CA ALA A 74 -7.35 0.77 -13.25
C ALA A 74 -8.27 0.48 -12.06
N GLN A 75 -7.95 1.03 -10.88
CA GLN A 75 -8.79 0.95 -9.70
C GLN A 75 -10.12 1.71 -9.88
N ALA A 76 -10.07 2.94 -10.40
CA ALA A 76 -11.27 3.73 -10.68
C ALA A 76 -12.22 3.04 -11.67
N SER A 77 -11.68 2.30 -12.65
CA SER A 77 -12.49 1.53 -13.62
C SER A 77 -12.99 0.18 -13.10
N GLY A 78 -12.61 -0.20 -11.87
CA GLY A 78 -12.96 -1.49 -11.26
C GLY A 78 -12.17 -2.70 -11.79
N LYS A 79 -11.09 -2.48 -12.55
CA LYS A 79 -10.16 -3.54 -12.97
C LYS A 79 -9.29 -4.03 -11.81
N LEU A 80 -9.03 -3.15 -10.83
CA LEU A 80 -8.40 -3.47 -9.57
C LEU A 80 -9.42 -3.32 -8.45
N SER A 81 -9.34 -4.20 -7.45
CA SER A 81 -10.13 -4.11 -6.22
C SER A 81 -9.64 -2.99 -5.32
N GLY A 82 -8.35 -2.69 -5.41
CA GLY A 82 -7.67 -1.70 -4.60
C GLY A 82 -6.23 -1.46 -5.03
N SER A 83 -5.52 -0.69 -4.23
CA SER A 83 -4.09 -0.43 -4.37
C SER A 83 -3.37 -0.48 -3.03
N ALA A 84 -2.09 -0.85 -3.06
CA ALA A 84 -1.13 -0.47 -2.04
C ALA A 84 -0.46 0.82 -2.52
N SER A 85 -0.63 1.89 -1.76
CA SER A 85 -0.18 3.25 -2.10
C SER A 85 -0.11 4.10 -0.85
N THR A 86 0.35 5.32 -0.96
CA THR A 86 0.50 6.22 0.18
C THR A 86 -0.77 7.02 0.47
N ILE A 87 -0.91 7.52 1.70
CA ILE A 87 -2.08 8.32 2.12
C ILE A 87 -2.24 9.59 1.27
N ASP A 88 -1.16 10.24 0.86
CA ASP A 88 -1.20 11.41 -0.02
C ASP A 88 -1.74 11.09 -1.41
N GLU A 89 -1.38 9.92 -1.98
CA GLU A 89 -1.95 9.45 -3.25
C GLU A 89 -3.44 9.13 -3.10
N VAL A 90 -3.84 8.42 -2.04
CA VAL A 90 -5.25 8.15 -1.75
C VAL A 90 -6.02 9.46 -1.66
N LEU A 91 -5.51 10.45 -0.93
CA LEU A 91 -6.13 11.77 -0.79
C LEU A 91 -6.25 12.49 -2.13
N LYS A 92 -5.19 12.50 -2.93
CA LYS A 92 -5.14 13.17 -4.23
C LYS A 92 -6.20 12.65 -5.20
N TYR A 93 -6.40 11.32 -5.24
CA TYR A 93 -7.33 10.68 -6.16
C TYR A 93 -8.74 10.52 -5.58
N ARG A 94 -8.93 10.66 -4.26
CA ARG A 94 -10.23 10.49 -3.59
C ARG A 94 -11.38 11.30 -4.20
N PRO A 95 -11.20 12.55 -4.68
CA PRO A 95 -12.28 13.31 -5.33
C PRO A 95 -12.75 12.73 -6.67
N GLN A 96 -12.01 11.81 -7.27
CA GLN A 96 -12.34 11.24 -8.58
C GLN A 96 -13.20 9.98 -8.47
N PHE A 97 -12.98 9.15 -7.43
CA PHE A 97 -13.75 7.93 -7.17
C PHE A 97 -13.69 7.53 -5.69
N CYS A 98 -14.60 6.63 -5.28
CA CYS A 98 -14.66 6.21 -3.88
C CYS A 98 -13.76 5.02 -3.60
N PHE A 99 -12.73 5.23 -2.77
CA PHE A 99 -11.90 4.19 -2.18
C PHE A 99 -11.37 4.67 -0.83
N LYS A 100 -11.06 3.76 0.08
CA LYS A 100 -10.61 4.07 1.44
C LYS A 100 -9.51 3.14 1.90
N ALA A 101 -8.59 3.67 2.71
CA ALA A 101 -7.59 2.90 3.42
C ALA A 101 -8.26 2.00 4.47
N VAL A 102 -7.92 0.72 4.46
CA VAL A 102 -8.44 -0.30 5.39
C VAL A 102 -7.37 -0.83 6.34
N ALA A 103 -6.08 -0.68 6.00
CA ALA A 103 -4.93 -0.99 6.84
C ALA A 103 -3.74 -0.11 6.47
N ALA A 104 -2.91 0.26 7.44
CA ALA A 104 -1.59 0.81 7.18
C ALA A 104 -0.58 -0.34 7.03
N LEU A 105 0.33 -0.21 6.07
CA LEU A 105 1.35 -1.21 5.75
C LEU A 105 2.69 -0.89 6.40
N ASP A 106 3.14 0.34 6.19
CA ASP A 106 4.44 0.81 6.65
C ASP A 106 4.54 2.34 6.61
N ASP A 107 5.65 2.86 7.14
CA ASP A 107 6.11 4.20 6.81
C ASP A 107 7.56 4.17 6.33
N SER A 108 7.87 5.06 5.40
CA SER A 108 9.25 5.26 4.94
C SER A 108 10.08 5.96 6.00
N HIS A 109 11.19 5.33 6.37
CA HIS A 109 12.11 5.80 7.41
C HIS A 109 13.57 5.71 6.94
N GLY A 110 13.86 6.36 5.82
CA GLY A 110 15.13 6.31 5.10
C GLY A 110 15.02 5.64 3.73
N GLY A 111 13.83 5.10 3.39
CA GLY A 111 13.57 4.41 2.14
C GLY A 111 13.32 5.31 0.95
N ASP A 112 12.95 6.58 1.16
CA ASP A 112 12.86 7.62 0.13
C ASP A 112 13.98 8.63 0.27
N GLY A 113 14.45 9.22 -0.84
CA GLY A 113 15.56 10.15 -0.78
C GLY A 113 15.70 11.10 -1.96
N VAL A 114 16.35 12.23 -1.70
CA VAL A 114 16.80 13.20 -2.71
C VAL A 114 18.24 12.91 -3.06
N LEU A 115 18.48 12.47 -4.29
CA LEU A 115 19.78 12.20 -4.87
C LEU A 115 20.38 13.47 -5.46
N VAL A 116 21.64 13.74 -5.15
CA VAL A 116 22.39 14.90 -5.66
C VAL A 116 23.85 14.56 -5.91
N GLY A 117 24.54 15.40 -6.69
CA GLY A 117 25.99 15.33 -6.83
C GLY A 117 26.72 15.47 -5.50
N LYS A 118 27.94 14.91 -5.37
CA LYS A 118 28.72 14.86 -4.12
C LYS A 118 28.95 16.24 -3.49
N ASP A 119 29.08 17.28 -4.31
CA ASP A 119 29.41 18.64 -3.88
C ASP A 119 28.19 19.43 -3.37
N VAL A 120 26.96 19.02 -3.71
CA VAL A 120 25.72 19.69 -3.29
C VAL A 120 25.51 19.48 -1.79
N LYS A 121 25.32 20.55 -1.04
CA LYS A 121 25.25 20.52 0.43
C LYS A 121 23.85 20.81 0.99
N SER A 122 22.98 21.41 0.18
CA SER A 122 21.63 21.80 0.63
C SER A 122 20.62 21.78 -0.51
N LEU A 123 19.32 21.74 -0.16
CA LEU A 123 18.22 21.87 -1.13
C LEU A 123 18.23 23.21 -1.86
N GLN A 124 18.69 24.28 -1.19
CA GLN A 124 18.78 25.62 -1.78
C GLN A 124 19.69 25.66 -3.03
N GLU A 125 20.67 24.77 -3.10
CA GLU A 125 21.55 24.65 -4.28
C GLU A 125 20.88 24.02 -5.50
N LEU A 126 19.65 23.47 -5.31
CA LEU A 126 18.82 22.98 -6.43
C LEU A 126 18.01 24.08 -7.11
N LYS A 127 18.04 25.33 -6.58
CA LYS A 127 17.33 26.46 -7.19
C LYS A 127 17.73 26.66 -8.63
N GLY A 128 16.76 26.70 -9.54
CA GLY A 128 16.95 26.80 -10.99
C GLY A 128 17.48 25.53 -11.67
N LYS A 129 17.68 24.43 -10.94
CA LYS A 129 18.17 23.18 -11.51
C LYS A 129 17.05 22.22 -11.87
N ALA A 130 17.34 21.31 -12.81
CA ALA A 130 16.47 20.21 -13.14
C ALA A 130 16.48 19.17 -11.99
N VAL A 131 15.29 18.70 -11.59
CA VAL A 131 15.11 17.62 -10.62
C VAL A 131 14.18 16.59 -11.24
N ALA A 132 14.69 15.37 -11.40
CA ALA A 132 13.89 14.25 -11.88
C ALA A 132 12.97 13.75 -10.75
N VAL A 133 11.69 13.69 -11.00
CA VAL A 133 10.68 13.23 -10.04
C VAL A 133 9.41 12.78 -10.77
N ASN A 134 8.75 11.75 -10.28
CA ASN A 134 7.46 11.32 -10.83
C ASN A 134 6.36 12.28 -10.41
N GLU A 135 5.78 12.99 -11.38
CA GLU A 135 4.69 13.93 -11.11
C GLU A 135 3.43 13.18 -10.68
N GLY A 136 2.83 13.67 -9.63
CA GLY A 136 1.61 13.08 -9.08
C GLY A 136 1.81 11.90 -8.16
N SER A 137 3.05 11.50 -7.91
CA SER A 137 3.41 10.47 -6.95
C SER A 137 3.80 11.05 -5.59
N THR A 138 4.00 10.15 -4.64
CA THR A 138 4.55 10.42 -3.31
C THR A 138 5.90 11.14 -3.36
N SER A 139 6.77 10.85 -4.34
CA SER A 139 8.04 11.56 -4.51
C SER A 139 7.82 13.07 -4.74
N GLN A 140 6.85 13.45 -5.56
CA GLN A 140 6.53 14.87 -5.76
C GLN A 140 5.91 15.49 -4.50
N PHE A 141 5.01 14.80 -3.83
CA PHE A 141 4.42 15.22 -2.56
C PHE A 141 5.52 15.50 -1.53
N TRP A 142 6.41 14.54 -1.29
CA TRP A 142 7.47 14.66 -0.31
C TRP A 142 8.51 15.72 -0.68
N LEU A 143 8.89 15.83 -1.96
CA LEU A 143 9.76 16.91 -2.44
C LEU A 143 9.15 18.29 -2.20
N SER A 144 7.86 18.46 -2.52
CA SER A 144 7.14 19.73 -2.26
C SER A 144 7.17 20.08 -0.77
N TYR A 145 6.89 19.11 0.10
CA TYR A 145 6.98 19.27 1.55
C TYR A 145 8.39 19.67 2.00
N LEU A 146 9.44 19.00 1.51
CA LEU A 146 10.82 19.30 1.85
C LEU A 146 11.23 20.70 1.40
N LEU A 147 10.91 21.07 0.16
CA LEU A 147 11.20 22.39 -0.37
C LEU A 147 10.54 23.48 0.49
N LYS A 148 9.27 23.32 0.83
CA LYS A 148 8.51 24.25 1.68
C LYS A 148 9.15 24.38 3.07
N LYS A 149 9.53 23.27 3.70
CA LYS A 149 10.21 23.25 4.99
C LYS A 149 11.55 24.00 4.98
N HIS A 150 12.18 24.09 3.79
CA HIS A 150 13.44 24.79 3.58
C HIS A 150 13.29 26.18 2.93
N GLY A 151 12.07 26.74 2.92
CA GLY A 151 11.79 28.08 2.40
C GLY A 151 11.83 28.18 0.86
N MET A 152 11.58 27.08 0.20
CA MET A 152 11.50 26.94 -1.27
C MET A 152 10.12 26.42 -1.70
N SER A 153 9.90 26.39 -3.00
CA SER A 153 8.70 25.83 -3.62
C SER A 153 9.04 25.03 -4.86
N MET A 154 8.09 24.29 -5.42
CA MET A 154 8.28 23.56 -6.68
C MET A 154 8.61 24.50 -7.85
N SER A 155 8.22 25.78 -7.81
CA SER A 155 8.58 26.78 -8.83
C SER A 155 10.05 27.24 -8.77
N ASP A 156 10.77 26.94 -7.70
CA ASP A 156 12.20 27.22 -7.59
C ASP A 156 13.09 26.21 -8.32
N ILE A 157 12.53 25.09 -8.80
CA ILE A 157 13.22 24.05 -9.53
C ILE A 157 12.58 23.80 -10.89
N THR A 158 13.26 23.08 -11.78
CA THR A 158 12.68 22.60 -13.04
C THR A 158 12.38 21.11 -12.92
N VAL A 159 11.10 20.76 -12.80
CA VAL A 159 10.69 19.36 -12.73
C VAL A 159 10.92 18.67 -14.07
N GLN A 160 11.56 17.49 -14.02
CA GLN A 160 11.63 16.55 -15.12
C GLN A 160 10.83 15.31 -14.75
N ASN A 161 9.61 15.20 -15.30
CA ASN A 161 8.71 14.09 -15.01
C ASN A 161 9.24 12.78 -15.59
N MET A 162 9.47 11.81 -14.73
CA MET A 162 9.82 10.43 -15.08
C MET A 162 9.57 9.50 -13.88
N THR A 163 9.41 8.21 -14.14
CA THR A 163 9.24 7.21 -13.08
C THR A 163 10.43 7.23 -12.11
N ALA A 164 10.26 6.65 -10.92
CA ALA A 164 11.35 6.61 -9.92
C ALA A 164 12.58 5.85 -10.41
N ASP A 165 12.38 4.76 -11.17
CA ASP A 165 13.45 3.97 -11.79
C ASP A 165 14.19 4.80 -12.87
N ASP A 166 13.44 5.45 -13.76
CA ASP A 166 14.03 6.32 -14.79
C ASP A 166 14.76 7.51 -14.16
N ALA A 167 14.23 8.11 -13.10
CA ALA A 167 14.86 9.21 -12.37
C ALA A 167 16.21 8.78 -11.76
N ALA A 168 16.26 7.62 -11.12
CA ALA A 168 17.48 7.04 -10.58
C ALA A 168 18.49 6.72 -11.69
N THR A 169 18.03 6.11 -12.77
CA THR A 169 18.88 5.75 -13.93
C THR A 169 19.43 6.99 -14.62
N ALA A 170 18.60 8.03 -14.82
CA ALA A 170 19.04 9.30 -15.40
C ALA A 170 20.08 10.00 -14.51
N PHE A 171 19.88 9.97 -13.18
CA PHE A 171 20.84 10.52 -12.23
C PHE A 171 22.18 9.77 -12.25
N ILE A 172 22.16 8.43 -12.19
CA ILE A 172 23.37 7.60 -12.28
C ILE A 172 24.12 7.84 -13.58
N ALA A 173 23.41 8.05 -14.68
CA ALA A 173 24.00 8.37 -15.99
C ALA A 173 24.48 9.83 -16.13
N GLY A 174 24.31 10.67 -15.09
CA GLY A 174 24.69 12.09 -15.11
C GLY A 174 23.82 12.97 -16.02
N ARG A 175 22.64 12.51 -16.42
CA ARG A 175 21.68 13.23 -17.28
C ARG A 175 20.89 14.30 -16.54
N VAL A 176 20.71 14.12 -15.24
CA VAL A 176 20.04 15.06 -14.35
C VAL A 176 20.92 15.35 -13.13
N PRO A 177 20.96 16.59 -12.62
CA PRO A 177 21.79 16.93 -11.47
C PRO A 177 21.20 16.49 -10.12
N ALA A 178 19.89 16.19 -10.08
CA ALA A 178 19.19 15.69 -8.90
C ALA A 178 18.02 14.79 -9.29
N ALA A 179 17.65 13.87 -8.40
CA ALA A 179 16.49 13.01 -8.56
C ALA A 179 15.84 12.72 -7.19
N VAL A 180 14.54 12.47 -7.19
CA VAL A 180 13.81 11.95 -6.02
C VAL A 180 13.32 10.56 -6.37
N THR A 181 13.68 9.61 -5.53
CA THR A 181 13.36 8.19 -5.72
C THR A 181 13.39 7.46 -4.35
N TRP A 182 13.21 6.16 -4.38
CA TRP A 182 13.20 5.30 -3.20
C TRP A 182 14.09 4.07 -3.35
N GLU A 183 14.14 3.24 -2.30
CA GLU A 183 14.88 1.96 -2.36
C GLU A 183 14.22 0.96 -3.35
N PRO A 184 15.01 0.21 -4.10
CA PRO A 184 16.46 -0.01 -3.95
C PRO A 184 17.36 1.00 -4.69
N HIS A 185 16.80 2.00 -5.35
CA HIS A 185 17.57 2.92 -6.18
C HIS A 185 18.57 3.78 -5.39
N LEU A 186 18.22 4.14 -4.14
CA LEU A 186 19.14 4.86 -3.25
C LEU A 186 20.39 4.02 -2.96
N SER A 187 20.22 2.74 -2.68
CA SER A 187 21.31 1.78 -2.46
C SER A 187 22.16 1.59 -3.72
N MET A 188 21.53 1.54 -4.91
CA MET A 188 22.25 1.47 -6.19
C MET A 188 23.15 2.70 -6.40
N VAL A 189 22.68 3.92 -6.08
CA VAL A 189 23.50 5.14 -6.19
C VAL A 189 24.64 5.13 -5.19
N ARG A 190 24.39 4.68 -3.95
CA ARG A 190 25.45 4.52 -2.93
C ARG A 190 26.54 3.54 -3.40
N ALA A 191 26.15 2.39 -3.94
CA ALA A 191 27.06 1.36 -4.44
C ALA A 191 27.91 1.86 -5.63
N LYS A 192 27.31 2.61 -6.55
CA LYS A 192 28.00 3.17 -7.73
C LYS A 192 28.80 4.42 -7.43
N GLN A 193 28.68 5.02 -6.24
CA GLN A 193 29.33 6.25 -5.81
C GLN A 193 29.14 7.44 -6.79
N GLN A 194 28.03 7.47 -7.51
CA GLN A 194 27.71 8.49 -8.52
C GLN A 194 26.99 9.73 -7.95
N GLY A 195 27.06 9.93 -6.65
CA GLY A 195 26.45 11.03 -5.95
C GLY A 195 26.24 10.66 -4.49
N LYS A 196 25.24 11.24 -3.87
CA LYS A 196 24.84 10.94 -2.50
C LYS A 196 23.34 11.17 -2.31
N VAL A 197 22.78 10.55 -1.27
CA VAL A 197 21.49 10.94 -0.71
C VAL A 197 21.73 12.19 0.14
N LEU A 198 21.10 13.30 -0.23
CA LEU A 198 21.22 14.58 0.48
C LEU A 198 20.32 14.60 1.73
N ILE A 199 19.09 14.17 1.55
CA ILE A 199 18.07 14.04 2.60
C ILE A 199 17.30 12.76 2.30
N ASP A 200 16.97 12.01 3.32
CA ASP A 200 16.07 10.86 3.24
C ASP A 200 14.88 10.99 4.19
N SER A 201 13.92 10.08 4.06
CA SER A 201 12.65 10.10 4.79
C SER A 201 12.79 9.90 6.30
N SER A 202 13.95 9.44 6.80
CA SER A 202 14.21 9.35 8.25
C SER A 202 14.16 10.72 8.95
N SER A 203 14.42 11.81 8.19
CA SER A 203 14.32 13.20 8.68
C SER A 203 12.87 13.70 8.78
N THR A 204 11.92 12.95 8.29
CA THR A 204 10.49 13.30 8.21
C THR A 204 9.58 12.11 8.56
N PRO A 205 9.74 11.50 9.76
CA PRO A 205 9.01 10.30 10.13
C PRO A 205 7.50 10.51 10.09
N GLY A 206 6.76 9.53 9.52
CA GLY A 206 5.30 9.56 9.42
C GLY A 206 4.73 10.52 8.36
N VAL A 207 5.58 11.06 7.46
CA VAL A 207 5.11 11.88 6.31
C VAL A 207 4.77 11.01 5.11
N ILE A 208 5.54 9.95 4.85
CA ILE A 208 5.25 8.96 3.81
C ILE A 208 4.74 7.70 4.52
N VAL A 209 3.45 7.45 4.40
CA VAL A 209 2.80 6.29 5.03
C VAL A 209 2.03 5.52 3.98
N ASP A 210 2.34 4.23 3.89
CA ASP A 210 1.74 3.29 2.96
C ASP A 210 0.53 2.60 3.56
N VAL A 211 -0.50 2.42 2.73
CA VAL A 211 -1.78 1.82 3.11
C VAL A 211 -2.27 0.87 2.03
N VAL A 212 -3.12 -0.08 2.39
CA VAL A 212 -4.01 -0.73 1.44
C VAL A 212 -5.31 0.05 1.38
N ALA A 213 -5.66 0.54 0.18
CA ALA A 213 -6.90 1.25 -0.07
C ALA A 213 -7.77 0.49 -1.06
N LEU A 214 -8.99 0.16 -0.66
CA LEU A 214 -9.95 -0.62 -1.44
C LEU A 214 -11.10 0.25 -1.95
N ASN A 215 -11.64 -0.10 -3.12
CA ASN A 215 -12.86 0.53 -3.64
C ASN A 215 -14.00 0.39 -2.64
N CYS A 216 -14.80 1.46 -2.43
CA CYS A 216 -15.94 1.45 -1.51
C CYS A 216 -16.92 0.31 -1.84
N THR A 217 -17.11 -0.01 -3.11
CA THR A 217 -17.96 -1.13 -3.54
C THR A 217 -17.42 -2.50 -3.12
N VAL A 218 -16.10 -2.67 -3.06
CA VAL A 218 -15.44 -3.88 -2.53
C VAL A 218 -15.65 -3.95 -1.02
N ILE A 219 -15.39 -2.87 -0.32
CA ILE A 219 -15.56 -2.78 1.15
C ILE A 219 -17.00 -3.12 1.57
N GLU A 220 -17.99 -2.65 0.82
CA GLU A 220 -19.40 -2.88 1.12
C GLU A 220 -19.88 -4.28 0.77
N LYS A 221 -19.42 -4.83 -0.38
CA LYS A 221 -19.92 -6.10 -0.90
C LYS A 221 -19.14 -7.32 -0.42
N GLN A 222 -17.88 -7.13 -0.01
CA GLN A 222 -16.94 -8.20 0.34
C GLN A 222 -16.26 -7.93 1.71
N PRO A 223 -17.01 -7.57 2.79
CA PRO A 223 -16.40 -7.20 4.06
C PRO A 223 -15.58 -8.32 4.70
N GLU A 224 -15.94 -9.58 4.48
CA GLU A 224 -15.19 -10.73 5.00
C GLU A 224 -13.85 -10.91 4.26
N ASP A 225 -13.79 -10.63 2.96
CA ASP A 225 -12.54 -10.63 2.20
C ASP A 225 -11.61 -9.51 2.67
N VAL A 226 -12.17 -8.34 3.01
CA VAL A 226 -11.40 -7.23 3.58
C VAL A 226 -10.81 -7.60 4.95
N LYS A 227 -11.59 -8.26 5.81
CA LYS A 227 -11.08 -8.77 7.11
C LYS A 227 -9.98 -9.79 6.91
N ALA A 228 -10.17 -10.74 5.98
CA ALA A 228 -9.18 -11.76 5.65
C ALA A 228 -7.86 -11.13 5.15
N LEU A 229 -7.95 -10.10 4.31
CA LEU A 229 -6.81 -9.34 3.82
C LEU A 229 -6.03 -8.72 4.99
N VAL A 230 -6.71 -7.95 5.83
CA VAL A 230 -6.08 -7.23 6.96
C VAL A 230 -5.49 -8.19 7.98
N ALA A 231 -6.21 -9.25 8.34
CA ALA A 231 -5.71 -10.28 9.26
C ALA A 231 -4.46 -10.99 8.71
N GLY A 232 -4.45 -11.32 7.42
CA GLY A 232 -3.30 -11.93 6.75
C GLY A 232 -2.08 -11.02 6.75
N LEU A 233 -2.26 -9.72 6.53
CA LEU A 233 -1.19 -8.73 6.59
C LEU A 233 -0.54 -8.67 7.98
N TYR A 234 -1.32 -8.60 9.05
CA TYR A 234 -0.76 -8.54 10.41
C TYR A 234 -0.04 -9.84 10.80
N LYS A 235 -0.53 -10.99 10.34
CA LYS A 235 0.20 -12.27 10.48
C LYS A 235 1.56 -12.22 9.77
N ALA A 236 1.62 -11.64 8.57
CA ALA A 236 2.88 -11.51 7.82
C ALA A 236 3.86 -10.58 8.52
N VAL A 237 3.40 -9.45 9.06
CA VAL A 237 4.26 -8.55 9.86
C VAL A 237 4.77 -9.25 11.11
N GLN A 238 3.93 -10.00 11.81
CA GLN A 238 4.38 -10.79 12.98
C GLN A 238 5.40 -11.85 12.57
N TYR A 239 5.16 -12.57 11.48
CA TYR A 239 6.12 -13.55 10.95
C TYR A 239 7.47 -12.90 10.61
N THR A 240 7.45 -11.68 10.04
CA THR A 240 8.70 -10.95 9.74
C THR A 240 9.50 -10.64 11.01
N LYS A 241 8.84 -10.32 12.12
CA LYS A 241 9.50 -10.09 13.42
C LYS A 241 10.11 -11.37 13.98
N ASP A 242 9.41 -12.49 13.85
CA ASP A 242 9.81 -13.78 14.43
C ASP A 242 10.84 -14.51 13.56
N HIS A 243 10.79 -14.33 12.23
CA HIS A 243 11.59 -15.06 11.25
C HIS A 243 12.15 -14.14 10.14
N PRO A 244 12.92 -13.08 10.47
CA PRO A 244 13.25 -12.00 9.52
C PRO A 244 13.96 -12.52 8.26
N GLN A 245 14.96 -13.39 8.40
CA GLN A 245 15.71 -13.88 7.23
C GLN A 245 14.84 -14.68 6.26
N GLN A 246 13.93 -15.50 6.80
CA GLN A 246 13.02 -16.30 5.97
C GLN A 246 11.94 -15.41 5.34
N ALA A 247 11.44 -14.42 6.09
CA ALA A 247 10.49 -13.45 5.58
C ALA A 247 11.08 -12.67 4.41
N TYR A 248 12.28 -12.12 4.56
CA TYR A 248 12.94 -11.36 3.49
C TYR A 248 13.23 -12.22 2.25
N LYS A 249 13.56 -13.50 2.43
CA LYS A 249 13.71 -14.42 1.29
C LYS A 249 12.41 -14.56 0.50
N ILE A 250 11.29 -14.84 1.18
CA ILE A 250 9.98 -15.00 0.53
C ILE A 250 9.53 -13.67 -0.10
N MET A 251 9.70 -12.54 0.60
CA MET A 251 9.39 -11.22 0.07
C MET A 251 10.19 -10.94 -1.21
N ALA A 252 11.47 -11.25 -1.24
CA ALA A 252 12.34 -11.03 -2.40
C ALA A 252 11.90 -11.87 -3.62
N GLU A 253 11.57 -13.14 -3.40
CA GLU A 253 11.01 -14.00 -4.44
C GLU A 253 9.68 -13.48 -4.99
N GLY A 254 8.83 -12.91 -4.11
CA GLY A 254 7.52 -12.40 -4.45
C GLY A 254 7.56 -11.04 -5.16
N VAL A 255 8.28 -10.08 -4.62
CA VAL A 255 8.41 -8.71 -5.18
C VAL A 255 9.20 -8.75 -6.50
N GLY A 256 10.30 -9.50 -6.52
CA GLY A 256 11.12 -9.68 -7.73
C GLY A 256 11.87 -8.41 -8.17
N GLY A 257 12.22 -8.36 -9.46
CA GLY A 257 12.89 -7.20 -10.04
C GLY A 257 14.21 -6.86 -9.35
N TYR A 258 14.45 -5.60 -9.04
CA TYR A 258 15.65 -5.12 -8.33
C TYR A 258 15.72 -5.60 -6.87
N LEU A 259 14.63 -6.10 -6.29
CA LEU A 259 14.54 -6.61 -4.92
C LEU A 259 14.54 -8.15 -4.87
N ALA A 260 14.83 -8.84 -5.98
CA ALA A 260 14.83 -10.31 -6.05
C ALA A 260 15.96 -10.98 -5.23
N ASP A 261 17.03 -10.23 -4.92
CA ASP A 261 18.06 -10.72 -3.99
C ASP A 261 17.62 -10.47 -2.54
N PRO A 262 17.52 -11.52 -1.69
CA PRO A 262 17.09 -11.35 -0.31
C PRO A 262 17.96 -10.37 0.52
N LYS A 263 19.25 -10.25 0.20
CA LYS A 263 20.15 -9.32 0.89
C LYS A 263 19.88 -7.87 0.49
N GLU A 264 19.58 -7.63 -0.78
CA GLU A 264 19.20 -6.30 -1.28
C GLU A 264 17.84 -5.90 -0.70
N LEU A 265 16.88 -6.83 -0.63
CA LEU A 265 15.60 -6.57 0.01
C LEU A 265 15.76 -6.30 1.51
N GLU A 266 16.56 -7.09 2.24
CA GLU A 266 16.84 -6.87 3.66
C GLU A 266 17.51 -5.49 3.89
N ALA A 267 18.46 -5.11 3.03
CA ALA A 267 19.11 -3.80 3.12
C ALA A 267 18.10 -2.66 2.87
N ALA A 268 17.24 -2.78 1.86
CA ALA A 268 16.19 -1.81 1.56
C ALA A 268 15.15 -1.72 2.69
N ALA A 269 14.82 -2.84 3.33
CA ALA A 269 13.88 -2.92 4.45
C ALA A 269 14.35 -2.17 5.71
N GLN A 270 15.66 -1.85 5.83
CA GLN A 270 16.15 -0.98 6.91
C GLN A 270 15.60 0.46 6.79
N GLY A 271 15.18 0.85 5.60
CA GLY A 271 14.55 2.14 5.33
C GLY A 271 13.03 2.14 5.49
N VAL A 272 12.45 1.08 6.06
CA VAL A 272 11.00 0.90 6.20
C VAL A 272 10.64 0.43 7.60
N ARG A 273 9.59 0.96 8.14
CA ARG A 273 9.00 0.51 9.40
C ARG A 273 7.65 -0.13 9.13
N PHE A 274 7.61 -1.47 9.10
CA PHE A 274 6.38 -2.24 8.90
C PHE A 274 5.39 -2.02 10.04
N TYR A 275 4.15 -1.77 9.70
CA TYR A 275 3.09 -1.53 10.68
C TYR A 275 2.41 -2.82 11.09
N ASP A 276 2.47 -3.12 12.38
CA ASP A 276 1.60 -4.13 12.98
C ASP A 276 0.20 -3.55 13.26
N GLN A 277 -0.68 -4.39 13.78
CA GLN A 277 -2.04 -3.99 14.13
C GLN A 277 -2.07 -2.76 15.04
N ALA A 278 -1.27 -2.74 16.11
CA ALA A 278 -1.27 -1.65 17.08
C ALA A 278 -0.82 -0.31 16.47
N MET A 279 0.15 -0.34 15.57
CA MET A 279 0.61 0.84 14.84
C MET A 279 -0.44 1.31 13.84
N SER A 280 -1.09 0.38 13.12
CA SER A 280 -2.16 0.68 12.19
C SER A 280 -3.38 1.28 12.91
N GLU A 281 -3.79 0.71 14.06
CA GLU A 281 -4.85 1.26 14.92
C GLU A 281 -4.52 2.65 15.45
N LYS A 282 -3.28 2.86 15.88
CA LYS A 282 -2.83 4.17 16.34
C LYS A 282 -2.96 5.23 15.24
N LEU A 283 -2.59 4.89 14.01
CA LEU A 283 -2.64 5.83 12.88
C LEU A 283 -4.07 6.03 12.36
N LEU A 284 -4.74 4.94 11.99
CA LEU A 284 -6.03 4.98 11.30
C LEU A 284 -7.23 5.03 12.26
N GLY A 285 -7.00 4.70 13.53
CA GLY A 285 -8.06 4.57 14.52
C GLY A 285 -8.69 3.18 14.53
N SER A 286 -9.72 3.05 15.35
CA SER A 286 -10.58 1.86 15.46
C SER A 286 -12.04 2.30 15.55
N PRO A 287 -13.03 1.40 15.46
CA PRO A 287 -14.44 1.79 15.52
C PRO A 287 -14.77 2.66 16.73
N GLY A 288 -15.24 3.89 16.46
CA GLY A 288 -15.56 4.88 17.48
C GLY A 288 -14.38 5.62 18.11
N LYS A 289 -13.15 5.36 17.64
CA LYS A 289 -11.94 6.05 18.11
C LYS A 289 -11.13 6.54 16.90
N PRO A 290 -11.01 7.87 16.67
CA PRO A 290 -10.16 8.40 15.62
C PRO A 290 -8.69 8.07 15.89
N GLY A 291 -7.91 7.89 14.82
CA GLY A 291 -6.47 7.71 14.90
C GLY A 291 -5.70 9.05 14.82
N ASP A 292 -4.38 8.93 14.78
CA ASP A 292 -3.44 10.07 14.77
C ASP A 292 -3.16 10.59 13.34
N SER A 293 -3.95 10.21 12.33
CA SER A 293 -3.74 10.57 10.92
C SER A 293 -4.05 12.03 10.56
N ALA A 294 -4.75 12.77 11.43
CA ALA A 294 -5.20 14.13 11.14
C ALA A 294 -4.08 15.10 10.70
N PRO A 295 -2.88 15.14 11.33
CA PRO A 295 -1.79 16.02 10.87
C PRO A 295 -1.29 15.66 9.47
N LEU A 296 -1.20 14.36 9.15
CA LEU A 296 -0.78 13.87 7.82
C LEU A 296 -1.82 14.22 6.77
N ILE A 297 -3.11 14.01 7.04
CA ILE A 297 -4.21 14.37 6.15
C ILE A 297 -4.24 15.88 5.90
N LYS A 298 -4.02 16.70 6.92
CA LYS A 298 -3.92 18.14 6.77
C LYS A 298 -2.76 18.52 5.84
N LEU A 299 -1.57 17.97 6.08
CA LEU A 299 -0.40 18.17 5.24
C LEU A 299 -0.66 17.76 3.79
N ALA A 300 -1.26 16.59 3.59
CA ALA A 300 -1.58 16.08 2.25
C ALA A 300 -2.60 16.98 1.52
N ASN A 301 -3.64 17.49 2.20
CA ASN A 301 -4.59 18.45 1.64
C ASN A 301 -3.89 19.75 1.22
N GLU A 302 -3.04 20.32 2.09
CA GLU A 302 -2.31 21.56 1.81
C GLU A 302 -1.38 21.38 0.60
N THR A 303 -0.61 20.29 0.57
CA THR A 303 0.32 20.00 -0.53
C THR A 303 -0.42 19.70 -1.84
N ALA A 304 -1.48 18.91 -1.80
CA ALA A 304 -2.29 18.62 -2.99
C ALA A 304 -2.94 19.90 -3.53
N SER A 305 -3.43 20.79 -2.65
CA SER A 305 -4.00 22.08 -3.05
C SER A 305 -2.97 22.96 -3.76
N GLU A 306 -1.76 23.02 -3.24
CA GLU A 306 -0.65 23.78 -3.83
C GLU A 306 -0.24 23.21 -5.18
N LEU A 307 0.00 21.90 -5.27
CA LEU A 307 0.41 21.23 -6.50
C LEU A 307 -0.64 21.26 -7.61
N GLN A 308 -1.93 21.18 -7.26
CA GLN A 308 -3.03 21.12 -8.22
C GLN A 308 -3.65 22.50 -8.52
N GLY A 309 -3.27 23.55 -7.80
CA GLY A 309 -3.82 24.92 -7.95
C GLY A 309 -5.32 25.02 -7.64
N LYS A 310 -5.87 24.10 -6.86
CA LYS A 310 -7.28 24.06 -6.44
C LYS A 310 -7.41 23.52 -5.02
N PRO A 311 -8.43 23.95 -4.25
CA PRO A 311 -8.62 23.46 -2.89
C PRO A 311 -8.85 21.95 -2.82
N TYR A 312 -8.13 21.29 -1.94
CA TYR A 312 -8.41 19.94 -1.47
C TYR A 312 -8.88 20.03 -0.01
N ASN A 313 -9.96 19.34 0.31
CA ASN A 313 -10.54 19.31 1.65
C ASN A 313 -11.14 17.91 1.92
N VAL A 314 -10.30 16.90 1.81
CA VAL A 314 -10.68 15.51 2.04
C VAL A 314 -10.56 15.23 3.53
N SER A 315 -11.63 14.71 4.14
CA SER A 315 -11.67 14.40 5.56
C SER A 315 -11.06 13.04 5.87
N ASN A 316 -10.81 12.76 7.16
CA ASN A 316 -10.40 11.42 7.59
C ASN A 316 -11.46 10.37 7.22
N ASP A 317 -12.73 10.67 7.41
CA ASP A 317 -13.83 9.74 7.12
C ASP A 317 -13.98 9.46 5.62
N ASP A 318 -13.51 10.37 4.76
CA ASP A 318 -13.42 10.12 3.33
C ASP A 318 -12.29 9.16 2.96
N LEU A 319 -11.19 9.16 3.73
CA LEU A 319 -9.95 8.44 3.39
C LEU A 319 -9.84 7.09 4.07
N VAL A 320 -10.42 6.91 5.26
CA VAL A 320 -10.19 5.75 6.12
C VAL A 320 -11.50 5.01 6.39
N ASP A 321 -11.43 3.69 6.33
CA ASP A 321 -12.44 2.80 6.89
C ASP A 321 -11.80 1.95 8.00
N ASN A 322 -11.87 2.44 9.22
CA ASN A 322 -11.20 1.82 10.37
C ASN A 322 -11.93 0.61 10.96
N ARG A 323 -13.06 0.19 10.37
CA ARG A 323 -13.80 -1.01 10.81
C ARG A 323 -12.98 -2.30 10.71
N PHE A 324 -11.98 -2.31 9.85
CA PHE A 324 -11.16 -3.48 9.55
C PHE A 324 -9.77 -3.44 10.19
N VAL A 325 -9.38 -2.31 10.76
CA VAL A 325 -8.04 -2.12 11.34
C VAL A 325 -7.84 -2.95 12.61
N SER A 326 -8.91 -3.19 13.37
CA SER A 326 -8.90 -4.10 14.52
C SER A 326 -9.56 -5.41 14.11
N PRO A 327 -8.82 -6.45 13.73
CA PRO A 327 -9.41 -7.75 13.53
C PRO A 327 -9.97 -8.29 14.84
N LEU A 328 -11.08 -8.93 14.73
CA LEU A 328 -11.90 -9.54 15.79
C LEU A 328 -11.12 -10.53 16.64
#